data_ae7202fffdac7c6a893e48ba3ef87eca
#
_entry.id   ae7202fffdac7c6a893e48ba3ef87eca
#
_cell.length_a   1.000
_cell.length_b   1.000
_cell.length_c   1.000
_cell.angle_alpha   90.00
_cell.angle_beta   90.00
_cell.angle_gamma   90.00
#
_symmetry.space_group_name_H-M   'P 1'
#
loop_
_entity.id
_entity.type
_entity.pdbx_description
1 polymer ?
#
loop_
_entity_poly.entity_id
_entity_poly.type
_entity_poly.pdbx_seq_one_letter_code
_entity_poly.pdbx_strand_id
1 'polypeptide(L)'
;MNKLKFILTSLFFLILTQGCQTIKNKTDTIAEKENVKLSQYIGKNSTSLQMDLGKPDEDFKNSKGNLELVYNTKKYGIVCERRFEVNSNSIVIGFVSNGCF
;
A
#
# COMPACT_ATOMS: atom_id res chain seq x y z
N MET A 1 -48.83 -13.14 -11.54
CA MET A 1 -47.74 -13.88 -12.19
C MET A 1 -46.61 -13.00 -12.67
N ASN A 2 -46.86 -11.85 -13.33
CA ASN A 2 -45.80 -10.97 -13.81
C ASN A 2 -44.97 -10.31 -12.68
N LYS A 3 -45.53 -10.10 -11.51
CA LYS A 3 -44.84 -9.53 -10.34
C LYS A 3 -43.81 -10.48 -9.73
N LEU A 4 -44.06 -11.80 -9.78
CA LEU A 4 -43.14 -12.80 -9.25
C LEU A 4 -41.87 -12.93 -10.12
N LYS A 5 -41.98 -12.84 -11.44
CA LYS A 5 -40.86 -12.85 -12.37
C LYS A 5 -39.97 -11.63 -12.21
N PHE A 6 -40.56 -10.47 -11.92
CA PHE A 6 -39.82 -9.21 -11.68
C PHE A 6 -38.99 -9.26 -10.40
N ILE A 7 -39.54 -9.85 -9.35
CA ILE A 7 -38.86 -10.01 -8.05
C ILE A 7 -37.69 -10.99 -8.17
N LEU A 8 -37.85 -12.09 -8.90
CA LEU A 8 -36.78 -13.07 -9.13
C LEU A 8 -35.63 -12.51 -9.98
N THR A 9 -35.92 -11.68 -10.98
CA THR A 9 -34.89 -11.05 -11.81
C THR A 9 -34.13 -9.98 -11.04
N SER A 10 -34.81 -9.24 -10.17
CA SER A 10 -34.20 -8.23 -9.30
C SER A 10 -33.29 -8.86 -8.22
N LEU A 11 -33.68 -10.02 -7.68
CA LEU A 11 -32.89 -10.75 -6.70
C LEU A 11 -31.61 -11.33 -7.30
N PHE A 12 -31.68 -11.81 -8.55
CA PHE A 12 -30.52 -12.35 -9.27
C PHE A 12 -29.48 -11.26 -9.57
N PHE A 13 -29.94 -10.05 -9.86
CA PHE A 13 -29.05 -8.89 -10.09
C PHE A 13 -28.28 -8.46 -8.85
N LEU A 14 -28.91 -8.56 -7.67
CA LEU A 14 -28.29 -8.23 -6.39
C LEU A 14 -27.15 -9.19 -6.00
N ILE A 15 -27.26 -10.47 -6.36
CA ILE A 15 -26.26 -11.49 -6.05
C ILE A 15 -24.97 -11.27 -6.87
N LEU A 16 -25.07 -10.78 -8.12
CA LEU A 16 -23.92 -10.50 -8.98
C LEU A 16 -23.09 -9.31 -8.52
N THR A 17 -23.71 -8.30 -7.85
CA THR A 17 -23.00 -7.13 -7.32
C THR A 17 -22.21 -7.44 -6.05
N GLN A 18 -22.61 -8.42 -5.27
CA GLN A 18 -21.89 -8.82 -4.05
C GLN A 18 -20.56 -9.53 -4.34
N GLY A 19 -20.44 -10.25 -5.46
CA GLY A 19 -19.19 -10.90 -5.87
C GLY A 19 -18.05 -9.93 -6.15
N CYS A 20 -18.34 -8.77 -6.72
CA CYS A 20 -17.35 -7.73 -7.02
C CYS A 20 -16.81 -7.05 -5.74
N GLN A 21 -17.63 -6.89 -4.71
CA GLN A 21 -17.21 -6.30 -3.43
C GLN A 21 -16.25 -7.19 -2.66
N THR A 22 -16.41 -8.52 -2.73
CA THR A 22 -15.55 -9.47 -2.02
C THR A 22 -14.11 -9.44 -2.54
N ILE A 23 -13.91 -9.31 -3.85
CA ILE A 23 -12.58 -9.22 -4.47
C ILE A 23 -11.89 -7.92 -4.09
N LYS A 24 -12.62 -6.80 -4.10
CA LYS A 24 -12.12 -5.48 -3.71
C LYS A 24 -11.67 -5.47 -2.26
N ASN A 25 -12.42 -6.07 -1.34
CA ASN A 25 -12.08 -6.15 0.08
C ASN A 25 -10.78 -6.94 0.34
N LYS A 26 -10.51 -8.01 -0.39
CA LYS A 26 -9.26 -8.76 -0.27
C LYS A 26 -8.04 -7.95 -0.68
N THR A 27 -8.13 -7.19 -1.78
CA THR A 27 -7.05 -6.34 -2.26
C THR A 27 -6.77 -5.20 -1.28
N ASP A 28 -7.81 -4.56 -0.75
CA ASP A 28 -7.70 -3.48 0.24
C ASP A 28 -7.08 -4.00 1.56
N THR A 29 -7.40 -5.23 1.98
CA THR A 29 -6.83 -5.85 3.19
C THR A 29 -5.34 -6.09 3.06
N ILE A 30 -4.83 -6.52 1.92
CA ILE A 30 -3.40 -6.73 1.68
C ILE A 30 -2.64 -5.41 1.71
N ALA A 31 -3.16 -4.36 1.05
CA ALA A 31 -2.58 -3.02 1.05
C ALA A 31 -2.57 -2.42 2.46
N GLU A 32 -3.64 -2.61 3.23
CA GLU A 32 -3.75 -2.14 4.61
C GLU A 32 -2.74 -2.79 5.53
N LYS A 33 -2.54 -4.11 5.43
CA LYS A 33 -1.51 -4.83 6.22
C LYS A 33 -0.11 -4.32 5.94
N GLU A 34 0.22 -4.04 4.69
CA GLU A 34 1.52 -3.49 4.31
C GLU A 34 1.69 -2.08 4.84
N ASN A 35 0.66 -1.23 4.73
CA ASN A 35 0.69 0.13 5.26
C ASN A 35 0.88 0.16 6.77
N VAL A 36 0.22 -0.73 7.51
CA VAL A 36 0.42 -0.87 8.97
C VAL A 36 1.85 -1.27 9.29
N LYS A 37 2.42 -2.22 8.55
CA LYS A 37 3.80 -2.67 8.75
C LYS A 37 4.80 -1.55 8.50
N LEU A 38 4.62 -0.75 7.44
CA LEU A 38 5.53 0.34 7.10
C LEU A 38 5.34 1.55 8.02
N SER A 39 4.12 1.81 8.48
CA SER A 39 3.81 2.95 9.35
C SER A 39 4.50 2.87 10.72
N GLN A 40 4.93 1.69 11.16
CA GLN A 40 5.67 1.54 12.40
C GLN A 40 7.03 2.24 12.38
N TYR A 41 7.59 2.51 11.19
CA TYR A 41 8.85 3.24 11.06
C TYR A 41 8.71 4.75 11.21
N ILE A 42 7.49 5.29 11.08
CA ILE A 42 7.24 6.72 11.25
C ILE A 42 7.55 7.12 12.69
N GLY A 43 8.36 8.16 12.87
CA GLY A 43 8.83 8.62 14.15
C GLY A 43 10.09 7.94 14.67
N LYS A 44 10.57 6.91 13.97
CA LYS A 44 11.82 6.22 14.30
C LYS A 44 13.00 6.80 13.54
N ASN A 45 14.21 6.56 14.05
CA ASN A 45 15.43 6.97 13.37
C ASN A 45 15.63 6.17 12.08
N SER A 46 16.15 6.82 11.03
CA SER A 46 16.44 6.18 9.74
C SER A 46 17.43 5.02 9.87
N THR A 47 18.29 5.02 10.87
CA THR A 47 19.20 3.91 11.15
C THR A 47 18.43 2.62 11.48
N SER A 48 17.35 2.71 12.27
CA SER A 48 16.49 1.56 12.59
C SER A 48 15.84 0.99 11.33
N LEU A 49 15.39 1.85 10.43
CA LEU A 49 14.82 1.46 9.14
C LEU A 49 15.85 0.71 8.30
N GLN A 50 17.07 1.23 8.20
CA GLN A 50 18.14 0.62 7.41
C GLN A 50 18.65 -0.68 8.03
N MET A 51 18.61 -0.84 9.35
CA MET A 51 18.92 -2.11 10.01
C MET A 51 17.94 -3.21 9.64
N ASP A 52 16.66 -2.87 9.48
CA ASP A 52 15.62 -3.84 9.13
C ASP A 52 15.55 -4.13 7.62
N LEU A 53 15.64 -3.09 6.79
CA LEU A 53 15.46 -3.18 5.34
C LEU A 53 16.78 -3.24 4.57
N GLY A 54 17.88 -2.93 5.22
CA GLY A 54 19.20 -2.86 4.59
C GLY A 54 19.46 -1.48 3.96
N LYS A 55 20.51 -1.41 3.14
CA LYS A 55 20.88 -0.19 2.42
C LYS A 55 19.83 0.11 1.35
N PRO A 56 19.35 1.36 1.21
CA PRO A 56 18.43 1.72 0.15
C PRO A 56 19.06 1.59 -1.23
N ASP A 57 18.25 1.28 -2.23
CA ASP A 57 18.70 1.22 -3.63
C ASP A 57 19.09 2.60 -4.16
N GLU A 58 18.35 3.64 -3.73
CA GLU A 58 18.61 5.02 -4.06
C GLU A 58 18.34 5.90 -2.84
N ASP A 59 19.05 7.03 -2.77
CA ASP A 59 18.78 8.10 -1.82
C ASP A 59 18.94 9.45 -2.52
N PHE A 60 18.07 10.39 -2.19
CA PHE A 60 18.14 11.75 -2.75
C PHE A 60 17.43 12.75 -1.84
N LYS A 61 17.77 14.03 -1.97
CA LYS A 61 17.06 15.10 -1.28
C LYS A 61 15.89 15.56 -2.14
N ASN A 62 14.70 15.67 -1.52
CA ASN A 62 13.51 16.17 -2.20
C ASN A 62 13.45 17.70 -2.20
N SER A 63 12.38 18.26 -2.79
CA SER A 63 12.16 19.71 -2.88
C SER A 63 12.02 20.41 -1.52
N LYS A 64 11.66 19.65 -0.48
CA LYS A 64 11.54 20.17 0.90
C LYS A 64 12.87 20.15 1.66
N GLY A 65 13.93 19.62 1.04
CA GLY A 65 15.24 19.44 1.67
C GLY A 65 15.35 18.21 2.56
N ASN A 66 14.35 17.34 2.57
CA ASN A 66 14.36 16.08 3.30
C ASN A 66 14.99 14.98 2.45
N LEU A 67 15.56 13.98 3.12
CA LEU A 67 16.13 12.82 2.45
C LEU A 67 15.02 11.81 2.13
N GLU A 68 15.05 11.27 0.91
CA GLU A 68 14.20 10.15 0.54
C GLU A 68 15.04 8.90 0.32
N LEU A 69 14.66 7.80 0.99
CA LEU A 69 15.26 6.49 0.86
C LEU A 69 14.34 5.62 0.01
N VAL A 70 14.86 5.08 -1.08
CA VAL A 70 14.08 4.31 -2.05
C VAL A 70 14.49 2.84 -2.00
N TYR A 71 13.51 1.96 -1.79
CA TYR A 71 13.69 0.51 -1.80
C TYR A 71 12.83 -0.08 -2.91
N ASN A 72 13.46 -0.81 -3.81
CA ASN A 72 12.80 -1.46 -4.93
C ASN A 72 12.88 -2.98 -4.76
N THR A 73 11.73 -3.64 -4.87
CA THR A 73 11.63 -5.09 -4.95
C THR A 73 10.83 -5.47 -6.19
N LYS A 74 11.03 -6.67 -6.69
CA LYS A 74 10.35 -7.15 -7.89
C LYS A 74 9.60 -8.44 -7.57
N LYS A 75 8.31 -8.46 -7.88
CA LYS A 75 7.46 -9.65 -7.69
C LYS A 75 6.59 -9.83 -8.92
N TYR A 76 6.66 -11.02 -9.53
CA TYR A 76 5.95 -11.34 -10.77
C TYR A 76 6.18 -10.33 -11.91
N GLY A 77 7.41 -9.81 -12.03
CA GLY A 77 7.75 -8.82 -13.03
C GLY A 77 7.28 -7.41 -12.73
N ILE A 78 6.58 -7.20 -11.62
CA ILE A 78 6.08 -5.88 -11.19
C ILE A 78 7.03 -5.32 -10.13
N VAL A 79 7.50 -4.10 -10.35
CA VAL A 79 8.38 -3.41 -9.41
C VAL A 79 7.54 -2.81 -8.28
N CYS A 80 7.90 -3.18 -7.04
CA CYS A 80 7.38 -2.55 -5.83
C CYS A 80 8.39 -1.50 -5.38
N GLU A 81 7.99 -0.23 -5.38
CA GLU A 81 8.81 0.87 -4.91
C GLU A 81 8.27 1.37 -3.57
N ARG A 82 9.14 1.41 -2.56
CA ARG A 82 8.84 1.99 -1.25
C ARG A 82 9.77 3.16 -1.03
N ARG A 83 9.22 4.32 -0.73
CA ARG A 83 9.97 5.54 -0.43
C ARG A 83 9.70 5.97 0.99
N PHE A 84 10.76 6.26 1.73
CA PHE A 84 10.67 6.78 3.10
C PHE A 84 11.25 8.19 3.12
N GLU A 85 10.49 9.14 3.63
CA GLU A 85 10.95 10.52 3.81
C GLU A 85 11.55 10.66 5.20
N VAL A 86 12.76 11.22 5.26
CA VAL A 86 13.54 11.38 6.49
C VAL A 86 13.86 12.88 6.65
N ASN A 87 13.56 13.44 7.81
CA ASN A 87 13.84 14.84 8.08
C ASN A 87 15.31 15.09 8.42
N SER A 88 15.69 16.36 8.67
CA SER A 88 17.06 16.76 9.00
C SER A 88 17.59 16.14 10.30
N ASN A 89 16.70 15.66 11.17
CA ASN A 89 17.07 14.98 12.42
C ASN A 89 17.20 13.46 12.25
N SER A 90 17.18 12.97 11.02
CA SER A 90 17.24 11.53 10.65
C SER A 90 16.04 10.74 11.15
N ILE A 91 14.88 11.37 11.29
CA ILE A 91 13.63 10.73 11.71
C ILE A 91 12.75 10.49 10.49
N VAL A 92 12.21 9.28 10.38
CA VAL A 92 11.25 8.93 9.32
C VAL A 92 9.93 9.65 9.59
N ILE A 93 9.49 10.48 8.64
CA ILE A 93 8.27 11.30 8.78
C ILE A 93 7.13 10.83 7.87
N GLY A 94 7.41 9.96 6.92
CA GLY A 94 6.38 9.45 6.02
C GLY A 94 6.91 8.38 5.09
N PHE A 95 5.99 7.73 4.38
CA PHE A 95 6.33 6.75 3.35
C PHE A 95 5.28 6.71 2.25
N VAL A 96 5.69 6.24 1.07
CA VAL A 96 4.82 5.97 -0.07
C VAL A 96 5.19 4.61 -0.64
N SER A 97 4.19 3.81 -0.99
CA SER A 97 4.36 2.50 -1.64
C SER A 97 3.65 2.48 -2.98
N ASN A 98 4.33 2.05 -4.02
CA ASN A 98 3.78 1.92 -5.37
C ASN A 98 4.07 0.52 -5.92
N GLY A 99 3.03 -0.15 -6.44
CA GLY A 99 3.16 -1.47 -7.05
C GLY A 99 3.40 -2.59 -6.06
N CYS A 100 3.17 -2.38 -4.77
CA CYS A 100 3.38 -3.36 -3.72
C CYS A 100 2.10 -4.16 -3.45
N PHE A 101 2.21 -5.49 -3.42
CA PHE A 101 1.09 -6.38 -3.09
C PHE A 101 1.58 -7.72 -2.54
#